data_1aa410dfe32b3141122d09990a5ba2bc
#
_entry.id   1aa410dfe32b3141122d09990a5ba2bc
#
_cell.length_a   1.000
_cell.length_b   1.000
_cell.length_c   1.000
_cell.angle_alpha   90.00
_cell.angle_beta   90.00
_cell.angle_gamma   90.00
#
_symmetry.space_group_name_H-M   'P 1'
#
loop_
_entity.id
_entity.type
_entity.pdbx_description
1 polymer ?
#
loop_
_entity_poly.entity_id
_entity_poly.type
_entity_poly.pdbx_seq_one_letter_code
_entity_poly.pdbx_strand_id
1 'polypeptide(L)'
;APVWRRIAAFAIDVIVMSLLLQVMTRFTFLEILISWSYLAEEVRYASSFLMTWAIFFASLWLYWKYTGRAYGRSLGQRAFRIAIVHDNGTLLELHHFGPRAFHKLRYLVPVLGWLFGLRDVLRARSKTAEYRTSIDVSNHTVAAVDWSLPSDTRLNLK
;
A
#
# COMPACT_ATOMS: atom_id res chain seq x y z
N ALA A 1 2.88 10.87 10.96
CA ALA A 1 1.93 11.42 9.97
C ALA A 1 0.50 11.19 10.42
N PRO A 2 -0.41 12.15 10.17
CA PRO A 2 -1.82 11.96 10.50
C PRO A 2 -2.42 10.75 9.77
N VAL A 3 -3.35 10.06 10.44
CA VAL A 3 -3.96 8.84 9.89
C VAL A 3 -4.65 9.10 8.55
N TRP A 4 -5.36 10.23 8.42
CA TRP A 4 -6.09 10.54 7.19
C TRP A 4 -5.16 10.66 5.97
N ARG A 5 -3.95 11.20 6.16
CA ARG A 5 -2.95 11.28 5.08
C ARG A 5 -2.48 9.90 4.65
N ARG A 6 -2.30 9.01 5.61
CA ARG A 6 -1.87 7.63 5.34
C ARG A 6 -2.93 6.86 4.57
N ILE A 7 -4.19 6.98 5.00
CA ILE A 7 -5.34 6.34 4.33
C ILE A 7 -5.50 6.89 2.92
N ALA A 8 -5.44 8.21 2.77
CA ALA A 8 -5.59 8.86 1.48
C ALA A 8 -4.46 8.48 0.52
N ALA A 9 -3.23 8.41 0.99
CA ALA A 9 -2.09 7.98 0.19
C ALA A 9 -2.25 6.53 -0.30
N PHE A 10 -2.68 5.63 0.57
CA PHE A 10 -2.96 4.24 0.22
C PHE A 10 -4.10 4.16 -0.81
N ALA A 11 -5.17 4.91 -0.60
CA ALA A 11 -6.32 4.94 -1.52
C ALA A 11 -5.91 5.44 -2.91
N ILE A 12 -5.09 6.48 -2.99
CA ILE A 12 -4.60 6.99 -4.28
C ILE A 12 -3.76 5.94 -5.00
N ASP A 13 -2.88 5.25 -4.30
CA ASP A 13 -2.05 4.20 -4.90
C ASP A 13 -2.93 3.09 -5.48
N VAL A 14 -3.93 2.62 -4.74
CA VAL A 14 -4.86 1.59 -5.18
C VAL A 14 -5.68 2.07 -6.38
N ILE A 15 -6.19 3.30 -6.33
CA ILE A 15 -7.00 3.87 -7.43
C ILE A 15 -6.16 4.00 -8.70
N VAL A 16 -4.94 4.52 -8.61
CA VAL A 16 -4.06 4.69 -9.78
C VAL A 16 -3.77 3.34 -10.44
N MET A 17 -3.43 2.33 -9.64
CA MET A 17 -3.17 0.99 -10.19
C MET A 17 -4.43 0.34 -10.76
N SER A 18 -5.58 0.53 -10.11
CA SER A 18 -6.86 0.01 -10.63
C SER A 18 -7.21 0.64 -11.97
N LEU A 19 -7.02 1.96 -12.12
CA LEU A 19 -7.28 2.65 -13.37
C LEU A 19 -6.32 2.19 -14.48
N LEU A 20 -5.04 2.00 -14.15
CA LEU A 20 -4.06 1.51 -15.11
C LEU A 20 -4.43 0.11 -15.61
N LEU A 21 -4.78 -0.80 -14.72
CA LEU A 21 -5.20 -2.15 -15.07
C LEU A 21 -6.53 -2.15 -15.83
N GLN A 22 -7.44 -1.24 -15.50
CA GLN A 22 -8.71 -1.08 -16.20
C GLN A 22 -8.49 -0.70 -17.68
N VAL A 23 -7.58 0.22 -17.94
CA VAL A 23 -7.23 0.62 -19.31
C VAL A 23 -6.53 -0.53 -20.04
N MET A 24 -5.59 -1.21 -19.38
CA MET A 24 -4.84 -2.33 -19.99
C MET A 24 -5.72 -3.53 -20.33
N THR A 25 -6.80 -3.76 -19.58
CA THR A 25 -7.73 -4.86 -19.80
C THR A 25 -8.96 -4.47 -20.61
N ARG A 26 -8.94 -3.32 -21.26
CA ARG A 26 -10.07 -2.80 -22.06
C ARG A 26 -11.36 -2.67 -21.26
N PHE A 27 -11.23 -2.12 -20.03
CA PHE A 27 -12.35 -1.84 -19.12
C PHE A 27 -13.07 -3.08 -18.58
N THR A 28 -12.41 -4.24 -18.57
CA THR A 28 -13.00 -5.46 -18.00
C THR A 28 -12.46 -5.80 -16.59
N PHE A 29 -11.39 -5.16 -16.17
CA PHE A 29 -10.70 -5.49 -14.91
C PHE A 29 -11.61 -5.38 -13.68
N LEU A 30 -12.24 -4.23 -13.46
CA LEU A 30 -13.10 -4.01 -12.29
C LEU A 30 -14.34 -4.90 -12.34
N GLU A 31 -14.91 -5.11 -13.52
CA GLU A 31 -16.07 -5.98 -13.69
C GLU A 31 -15.78 -7.39 -13.18
N ILE A 32 -14.65 -7.97 -13.58
CA ILE A 32 -14.24 -9.30 -13.14
C ILE A 32 -13.87 -9.29 -11.65
N LEU A 33 -13.18 -8.25 -11.19
CA LEU A 33 -12.71 -8.14 -9.81
C LEU A 33 -13.86 -8.18 -8.78
N ILE A 34 -14.99 -7.56 -9.10
CA ILE A 34 -16.17 -7.50 -8.22
C ILE A 34 -17.17 -8.61 -8.49
N SER A 35 -16.93 -9.48 -9.45
CA SER A 35 -17.85 -10.56 -9.83
C SER A 35 -17.66 -11.81 -8.97
N TRP A 36 -18.02 -11.70 -7.70
CA TRP A 36 -17.88 -12.79 -6.72
C TRP A 36 -18.66 -14.05 -7.09
N SER A 37 -19.76 -13.92 -7.84
CA SER A 37 -20.56 -15.04 -8.33
C SER A 37 -19.76 -15.98 -9.24
N TYR A 38 -18.69 -15.51 -9.85
CA TYR A 38 -17.84 -16.33 -10.71
C TYR A 38 -17.20 -17.51 -9.96
N LEU A 39 -17.02 -17.40 -8.65
CA LEU A 39 -16.50 -18.50 -7.85
C LEU A 39 -17.46 -19.70 -7.77
N ALA A 40 -18.76 -19.45 -7.93
CA ALA A 40 -19.81 -20.48 -7.90
C ALA A 40 -20.21 -20.98 -9.29
N GLU A 41 -19.63 -20.42 -10.36
CA GLU A 41 -19.91 -20.78 -11.74
C GLU A 41 -18.87 -21.79 -12.26
N GLU A 42 -18.78 -21.93 -13.58
CA GLU A 42 -17.84 -22.83 -14.22
C GLU A 42 -16.38 -22.51 -13.82
N VAL A 43 -15.51 -23.54 -13.87
CA VAL A 43 -14.07 -23.39 -13.55
C VAL A 43 -13.42 -22.25 -14.33
N ARG A 44 -13.84 -22.04 -15.58
CA ARG A 44 -13.32 -20.94 -16.43
C ARG A 44 -13.54 -19.58 -15.81
N TYR A 45 -14.74 -19.31 -15.28
CA TYR A 45 -15.06 -18.03 -14.64
C TYR A 45 -14.37 -17.89 -13.28
N ALA A 46 -14.33 -18.94 -12.48
CA ALA A 46 -13.63 -18.95 -11.21
C ALA A 46 -12.13 -18.70 -11.40
N SER A 47 -11.52 -19.32 -12.42
CA SER A 47 -10.11 -19.13 -12.76
C SER A 47 -9.83 -17.69 -13.17
N SER A 48 -10.70 -17.08 -13.99
CA SER A 48 -10.57 -15.68 -14.42
C SER A 48 -10.64 -14.73 -13.22
N PHE A 49 -11.55 -14.96 -12.30
CA PHE A 49 -11.71 -14.17 -11.08
C PHE A 49 -10.46 -14.24 -10.21
N LEU A 50 -9.98 -15.45 -9.89
CA LEU A 50 -8.79 -15.64 -9.07
C LEU A 50 -7.53 -15.06 -9.72
N MET A 51 -7.39 -15.24 -11.04
CA MET A 51 -6.26 -14.70 -11.80
C MET A 51 -6.27 -13.17 -11.80
N THR A 52 -7.43 -12.53 -11.90
CA THR A 52 -7.58 -11.07 -11.83
C THR A 52 -7.15 -10.53 -10.48
N TRP A 53 -7.54 -11.19 -9.38
CA TRP A 53 -7.09 -10.82 -8.04
C TRP A 53 -5.58 -10.99 -7.87
N ALA A 54 -5.01 -12.09 -8.40
CA ALA A 54 -3.57 -12.34 -8.34
C ALA A 54 -2.80 -11.27 -9.11
N ILE A 55 -3.26 -10.88 -10.29
CA ILE A 55 -2.64 -9.80 -11.08
C ILE A 55 -2.73 -8.47 -10.34
N PHE A 56 -3.86 -8.18 -9.71
CA PHE A 56 -4.05 -6.96 -8.93
C PHE A 56 -3.04 -6.87 -7.78
N PHE A 57 -2.92 -7.93 -6.99
CA PHE A 57 -1.96 -7.97 -5.88
C PHE A 57 -0.52 -7.90 -6.36
N ALA A 58 -0.16 -8.65 -7.40
CA ALA A 58 1.19 -8.61 -7.96
C ALA A 58 1.55 -7.23 -8.51
N SER A 59 0.62 -6.56 -9.20
CA SER A 59 0.83 -5.22 -9.73
C SER A 59 1.04 -4.20 -8.62
N LEU A 60 0.25 -4.25 -7.56
CA LEU A 60 0.42 -3.36 -6.40
C LEU A 60 1.74 -3.62 -5.67
N TRP A 61 2.11 -4.88 -5.48
CA TRP A 61 3.38 -5.23 -4.85
C TRP A 61 4.57 -4.68 -5.65
N LEU A 62 4.58 -4.88 -6.97
CA LEU A 62 5.61 -4.34 -7.85
C LEU A 62 5.63 -2.81 -7.82
N TYR A 63 4.48 -2.18 -7.88
CA TYR A 63 4.36 -0.73 -7.82
C TYR A 63 4.98 -0.16 -6.54
N TRP A 64 4.57 -0.65 -5.37
CA TRP A 64 5.11 -0.15 -4.10
C TRP A 64 6.58 -0.48 -3.92
N LYS A 65 7.01 -1.68 -4.33
CA LYS A 65 8.41 -2.07 -4.24
C LYS A 65 9.30 -1.15 -5.07
N TYR A 66 8.98 -0.98 -6.34
CA TYR A 66 9.85 -0.23 -7.26
C TYR A 66 9.73 1.27 -7.09
N THR A 67 8.56 1.82 -6.78
CA THR A 67 8.46 3.25 -6.45
C THR A 67 9.21 3.58 -5.16
N GLY A 68 9.17 2.70 -4.18
CA GLY A 68 9.96 2.84 -2.97
C GLY A 68 11.45 2.85 -3.25
N ARG A 69 11.93 1.90 -4.06
CA ARG A 69 13.35 1.79 -4.41
C ARG A 69 13.83 2.94 -5.28
N ALA A 70 13.01 3.42 -6.21
CA ALA A 70 13.41 4.47 -7.15
C ALA A 70 13.27 5.88 -6.56
N TYR A 71 12.20 6.13 -5.80
CA TYR A 71 11.83 7.47 -5.35
C TYR A 71 11.76 7.63 -3.83
N GLY A 72 11.94 6.55 -3.08
CA GLY A 72 11.80 6.54 -1.63
C GLY A 72 10.36 6.55 -1.12
N ARG A 73 9.38 6.77 -1.99
CA ARG A 73 7.96 6.80 -1.64
C ARG A 73 7.08 6.61 -2.88
N SER A 74 5.83 6.16 -2.66
CA SER A 74 4.86 6.00 -3.73
C SER A 74 4.26 7.34 -4.18
N LEU A 75 3.52 7.34 -5.28
CA LEU A 75 2.83 8.53 -5.76
C LEU A 75 1.82 9.07 -4.75
N GLY A 76 1.05 8.21 -4.11
CA GLY A 76 0.10 8.61 -3.07
C GLY A 76 0.81 9.24 -1.87
N GLN A 77 1.89 8.63 -1.42
CA GLN A 77 2.70 9.16 -0.33
C GLN A 77 3.30 10.53 -0.69
N ARG A 78 3.77 10.67 -1.92
CA ARG A 78 4.30 11.95 -2.41
C ARG A 78 3.21 13.03 -2.45
N ALA A 79 2.02 12.70 -2.92
CA ALA A 79 0.90 13.65 -3.01
C ALA A 79 0.50 14.19 -1.62
N PHE A 80 0.55 13.34 -0.59
CA PHE A 80 0.21 13.73 0.78
C PHE A 80 1.44 14.05 1.64
N ARG A 81 2.62 14.13 1.02
CA ARG A 81 3.87 14.52 1.67
C ARG A 81 4.24 13.61 2.84
N ILE A 82 4.07 12.31 2.64
CA ILE A 82 4.43 11.27 3.61
C ILE A 82 5.70 10.58 3.15
N ALA A 83 6.56 10.22 4.08
CA ALA A 83 7.71 9.36 3.86
C ALA A 83 7.78 8.30 4.94
N ILE A 84 8.21 7.10 4.57
CA ILE A 84 8.49 6.03 5.49
C ILE A 84 10.00 6.01 5.74
N VAL A 85 10.38 6.13 7.00
CA VAL A 85 11.79 6.21 7.40
C VAL A 85 12.04 5.25 8.56
N HIS A 86 13.31 4.98 8.85
CA HIS A 86 13.69 4.26 10.08
C HIS A 86 13.40 5.11 11.32
N ASP A 87 13.39 4.47 12.48
CA ASP A 87 13.12 5.14 13.76
C ASP A 87 14.06 6.31 14.04
N ASN A 88 15.28 6.27 13.47
CA ASN A 88 16.27 7.34 13.62
C ASN A 88 16.15 8.46 12.56
N GLY A 89 15.12 8.42 11.71
CA GLY A 89 14.88 9.44 10.69
C GLY A 89 15.63 9.25 9.37
N THR A 90 16.40 8.17 9.20
CA THR A 90 17.11 7.89 7.94
C THR A 90 16.20 7.17 6.95
N LEU A 91 16.51 7.30 5.64
CA LEU A 91 15.77 6.60 4.59
C LEU A 91 15.90 5.08 4.72
N LEU A 92 14.87 4.36 4.30
CA LEU A 92 14.89 2.92 4.24
C LEU A 92 15.93 2.42 3.23
N GLU A 93 16.59 1.32 3.57
CA GLU A 93 17.43 0.62 2.62
C GLU A 93 16.57 -0.06 1.53
N LEU A 94 17.17 -0.30 0.36
CA LEU A 94 16.42 -0.81 -0.79
C LEU A 94 15.73 -2.15 -0.53
N HIS A 95 16.32 -3.02 0.29
CA HIS A 95 15.75 -4.35 0.57
C HIS A 95 14.50 -4.33 1.48
N HIS A 96 14.20 -3.21 2.14
CA HIS A 96 13.01 -3.08 3.00
C HIS A 96 11.71 -2.87 2.21
N PHE A 97 11.79 -2.33 0.99
CA PHE A 97 10.58 -1.97 0.23
C PHE A 97 9.78 -3.17 -0.26
N GLY A 98 10.43 -4.26 -0.66
CA GLY A 98 9.76 -5.47 -1.09
C GLY A 98 8.90 -6.10 0.01
N PRO A 99 9.47 -6.49 1.15
CA PRO A 99 8.70 -7.04 2.27
C PRO A 99 7.61 -6.11 2.79
N ARG A 100 7.88 -4.81 2.86
CA ARG A 100 6.89 -3.81 3.31
C ARG A 100 5.71 -3.74 2.34
N ALA A 101 5.95 -3.75 1.03
CA ALA A 101 4.90 -3.78 0.02
C ALA A 101 4.04 -5.05 0.14
N PHE A 102 4.67 -6.20 0.37
CA PHE A 102 3.96 -7.45 0.58
C PHE A 102 3.02 -7.38 1.79
N HIS A 103 3.46 -6.81 2.90
CA HIS A 103 2.62 -6.63 4.08
C HIS A 103 1.44 -5.69 3.85
N LYS A 104 1.59 -4.68 2.99
CA LYS A 104 0.48 -3.78 2.62
C LYS A 104 -0.65 -4.50 1.89
N LEU A 105 -0.34 -5.54 1.14
CA LEU A 105 -1.35 -6.28 0.39
C LEU A 105 -2.41 -6.94 1.27
N ARG A 106 -2.08 -7.23 2.54
CA ARG A 106 -3.04 -7.85 3.46
C ARG A 106 -4.27 -6.99 3.72
N TYR A 107 -4.18 -5.67 3.57
CA TYR A 107 -5.32 -4.77 3.73
C TYR A 107 -6.36 -4.92 2.62
N LEU A 108 -5.96 -5.48 1.49
CA LEU A 108 -6.82 -5.70 0.33
C LEU A 108 -7.47 -7.08 0.32
N VAL A 109 -7.07 -7.99 1.22
CA VAL A 109 -7.72 -9.30 1.34
C VAL A 109 -9.16 -9.09 1.80
N PRO A 110 -10.17 -9.59 1.08
CA PRO A 110 -11.56 -9.40 1.45
C PRO A 110 -11.86 -9.90 2.87
N VAL A 111 -12.65 -9.15 3.63
CA VAL A 111 -13.06 -9.40 5.02
C VAL A 111 -11.88 -9.35 5.99
N LEU A 112 -10.90 -10.26 5.91
CA LEU A 112 -9.75 -10.32 6.82
C LEU A 112 -8.87 -9.05 6.70
N GLY A 113 -8.63 -8.59 5.48
CA GLY A 113 -7.85 -7.37 5.22
C GLY A 113 -8.52 -6.13 5.80
N TRP A 114 -9.83 -6.06 5.73
CA TRP A 114 -10.59 -4.95 6.30
C TRP A 114 -10.47 -4.90 7.82
N LEU A 115 -10.53 -6.06 8.49
CA LEU A 115 -10.33 -6.15 9.94
C LEU A 115 -8.90 -5.72 10.34
N PHE A 116 -7.89 -6.18 9.62
CA PHE A 116 -6.50 -5.75 9.84
C PHE A 116 -6.32 -4.25 9.59
N GLY A 117 -6.95 -3.72 8.55
CA GLY A 117 -6.93 -2.30 8.23
C GLY A 117 -7.53 -1.45 9.34
N LEU A 118 -8.70 -1.83 9.86
CA LEU A 118 -9.34 -1.15 10.98
C LEU A 118 -8.45 -1.17 12.22
N ARG A 119 -7.88 -2.33 12.56
CA ARG A 119 -6.96 -2.46 13.68
C ARG A 119 -5.77 -1.51 13.55
N ASP A 120 -5.15 -1.45 12.37
CA ASP A 120 -3.99 -0.60 12.14
C ASP A 120 -4.34 0.88 12.14
N VAL A 121 -5.53 1.26 11.66
CA VAL A 121 -6.02 2.65 11.77
C VAL A 121 -6.16 3.06 13.23
N LEU A 122 -6.73 2.21 14.07
CA LEU A 122 -6.86 2.48 15.50
C LEU A 122 -5.49 2.59 16.17
N ARG A 123 -4.54 1.70 15.81
CA ARG A 123 -3.16 1.78 16.32
C ARG A 123 -2.45 3.07 15.90
N ALA A 124 -2.63 3.48 14.65
CA ALA A 124 -2.01 4.70 14.13
C ALA A 124 -2.54 5.98 14.79
N ARG A 125 -3.73 5.92 15.41
CA ARG A 125 -4.32 7.03 16.18
C ARG A 125 -3.95 6.99 17.67
N SER A 126 -3.40 5.91 18.16
CA SER A 126 -3.15 5.70 19.58
C SER A 126 -1.75 6.16 19.98
N LYS A 127 -1.67 6.95 21.06
CA LYS A 127 -0.39 7.34 21.67
C LYS A 127 0.34 6.13 22.27
N THR A 128 -0.39 5.17 22.83
CA THR A 128 0.18 3.95 23.41
C THR A 128 0.94 3.12 22.37
N ALA A 129 0.49 3.14 21.12
CA ALA A 129 1.15 2.46 20.01
C ALA A 129 2.14 3.39 19.26
N GLU A 130 2.47 4.55 19.81
CA GLU A 130 3.38 5.54 19.22
C GLU A 130 2.94 5.98 17.81
N TYR A 131 1.64 5.98 17.53
CA TYR A 131 1.05 6.27 16.22
C TYR A 131 1.59 5.39 15.08
N ARG A 132 1.98 4.15 15.40
CA ARG A 132 2.58 3.21 14.45
C ARG A 132 1.64 2.04 14.17
N THR A 133 1.56 1.61 12.90
CA THR A 133 0.85 0.40 12.49
C THR A 133 1.68 -0.85 12.84
N SER A 134 1.06 -2.04 12.73
CA SER A 134 1.77 -3.29 12.94
C SER A 134 2.91 -3.48 11.92
N ILE A 135 2.75 -2.99 10.69
CA ILE A 135 3.81 -3.03 9.68
C ILE A 135 4.99 -2.16 10.11
N ASP A 136 4.74 -0.95 10.60
CA ASP A 136 5.78 -0.04 11.06
C ASP A 136 6.59 -0.64 12.21
N VAL A 137 5.91 -1.24 13.19
CA VAL A 137 6.56 -1.88 14.33
C VAL A 137 7.42 -3.06 13.89
N SER A 138 6.91 -3.92 13.00
CA SER A 138 7.65 -5.09 12.50
C SER A 138 8.91 -4.73 11.74
N ASN A 139 8.91 -3.60 11.04
CA ASN A 139 10.02 -3.17 10.20
C ASN A 139 10.89 -2.06 10.83
N HIS A 140 10.62 -1.70 12.08
CA HIS A 140 11.33 -0.62 12.80
C HIS A 140 11.29 0.70 12.02
N THR A 141 10.11 1.07 11.51
CA THR A 141 9.90 2.24 10.69
C THR A 141 8.83 3.16 11.25
N VAL A 142 8.77 4.36 10.73
CA VAL A 142 7.77 5.39 11.08
C VAL A 142 7.30 6.06 9.81
N ALA A 143 5.99 6.30 9.69
CA ALA A 143 5.44 7.15 8.65
C ALA A 143 5.46 8.60 9.14
N ALA A 144 6.22 9.46 8.47
CA ALA A 144 6.38 10.85 8.84
C ALA A 144 5.94 11.78 7.73
N VAL A 145 5.52 13.02 8.07
CA VAL A 145 5.36 14.08 7.07
C VAL A 145 6.74 14.57 6.65
N ASP A 146 6.91 14.91 5.36
CA ASP A 146 8.24 15.21 4.82
C ASP A 146 8.90 16.45 5.41
N TRP A 147 8.13 17.45 5.83
CA TRP A 147 8.67 18.67 6.42
C TRP A 147 9.21 18.49 7.86
N SER A 148 8.90 17.35 8.52
CA SER A 148 9.42 17.04 9.86
C SER A 148 10.72 16.23 9.82
N LEU A 149 11.18 15.83 8.62
CA LEU A 149 12.38 15.00 8.46
C LEU A 149 13.66 15.83 8.56
N PRO A 150 14.81 15.22 8.97
CA PRO A 150 16.10 15.85 8.86
C PRO A 150 16.38 16.33 7.43
N SER A 151 17.12 17.44 7.28
CA SER A 151 17.39 18.04 5.96
C SER A 151 18.05 17.07 4.99
N ASP A 152 19.01 16.27 5.45
CA ASP A 152 19.70 15.29 4.61
C ASP A 152 18.74 14.22 4.07
N THR A 153 17.86 13.71 4.91
CA THR A 153 16.83 12.73 4.52
C THR A 153 15.88 13.36 3.51
N ARG A 154 15.45 14.59 3.74
CA ARG A 154 14.51 15.29 2.87
C ARG A 154 15.09 15.53 1.48
N LEU A 155 16.36 15.90 1.38
CA LEU A 155 17.03 16.14 0.10
C LEU A 155 17.15 14.87 -0.75
N ASN A 156 17.21 13.70 -0.13
CA ASN A 156 17.30 12.42 -0.83
C ASN A 156 15.93 11.83 -1.24
N LEU A 157 14.82 12.42 -0.80
CA LEU A 157 13.49 12.06 -1.27
C LEU A 157 13.22 12.70 -2.64
N LYS A 158 12.66 11.91 -3.56
CA LYS A 158 12.34 12.37 -4.92
C LYS A 158 10.85 12.54 -5.15
#